data_453fde44d78700241de5d718e3b4c3f0
#
_entry.id   453fde44d78700241de5d718e3b4c3f0
#
_cell.length_a   1.000
_cell.length_b   1.000
_cell.length_c   1.000
_cell.angle_alpha   90.00
_cell.angle_beta   90.00
_cell.angle_gamma   90.00
#
_symmetry.space_group_name_H-M   'P 1'
#
loop_
_entity.id
_entity.type
_entity.pdbx_description
1 polymer ?
#
loop_
_entity_poly.entity_id
_entity_poly.type
_entity_poly.pdbx_seq_one_letter_code
_entity_poly.pdbx_strand_id
1 'polypeptide(L)'
;MATPVKNKPRIFYGWYMVATFMFIALITTGARNAFGVFVIPMEXEFGWNRTTVTAAGFVGAVVAGVIQPFLGRIFDATGGRKVVLMGLIGVGVTMVLLSLTFHIIFLIVMFGVLASVAAGGVSINNTGAMMARWFRRRRATVLGFIAAGASLGGMVMVPFAMFLLQATNWRLTWVALGVLVLVLAVPLAYFFIRESPXXMGLQPDGDEEPTDASSAGASQRGSGPLEADRWTQPFRSWPFWQVSLSYMVCGSTTYMLSFHFVPYAVXRGVSPGLAATIMGVMLGLNVFGSLGAGLLADRFGRKNLLALVYFLRGSGYMILLLPGVFGLTLLSGNLGLWLFXLILGFSWWATLPLTTSLTADVYGTRTLGTISGISFAFHQXGAASSVLFAAVLYDLTGSYTLPFLIVGFLLFPAAISAFTVKERXYSSRYLTTPAVAAASGD
;
A
#
# COMPACT_ATOMS: atom_id res chain seq x y z
N MET A 1 49.84 5.91 -18.53
CA MET A 1 48.60 6.57 -18.95
C MET A 1 47.55 6.40 -17.86
N ALA A 2 47.09 7.51 -17.31
CA ALA A 2 46.04 7.47 -16.29
C ALA A 2 44.71 7.07 -16.91
N THR A 3 44.03 6.08 -16.31
CA THR A 3 42.69 5.73 -16.74
C THR A 3 41.77 6.91 -16.49
N PRO A 4 40.94 7.25 -17.46
CA PRO A 4 40.03 8.37 -17.23
C PRO A 4 39.12 8.06 -16.05
N VAL A 5 38.98 9.01 -15.17
CA VAL A 5 38.10 8.90 -14.03
C VAL A 5 36.68 8.89 -14.57
N LYS A 6 35.96 7.79 -14.34
CA LYS A 6 34.56 7.73 -14.72
C LYS A 6 33.81 8.73 -13.87
N ASN A 7 33.15 9.68 -14.51
CA ASN A 7 32.31 10.62 -13.80
C ASN A 7 31.19 9.84 -13.14
N LYS A 8 31.18 9.81 -11.80
CA LYS A 8 30.09 9.18 -11.07
C LYS A 8 28.82 10.02 -11.26
N PRO A 9 27.69 9.41 -11.56
CA PRO A 9 26.45 10.16 -11.60
C PRO A 9 26.24 10.87 -10.28
N ARG A 10 25.76 12.10 -10.33
CA ARG A 10 25.49 12.86 -9.11
C ARG A 10 24.35 12.23 -8.32
N ILE A 11 23.41 11.57 -9.02
CA ILE A 11 22.22 11.01 -8.41
C ILE A 11 22.28 9.52 -8.61
N PHE A 12 22.13 8.75 -7.52
CA PHE A 12 22.00 7.31 -7.57
C PHE A 12 20.79 6.95 -8.41
N TYR A 13 20.94 5.99 -9.32
CA TYR A 13 19.87 5.63 -10.25
C TYR A 13 18.60 5.20 -9.53
N GLY A 14 18.71 4.63 -8.34
CA GLY A 14 17.55 4.23 -7.56
C GLY A 14 16.55 5.34 -7.35
N TRP A 15 17.01 6.61 -7.27
CA TRP A 15 16.10 7.74 -7.10
C TRP A 15 15.26 7.98 -8.35
N TYR A 16 15.79 7.69 -9.53
CA TYR A 16 14.97 7.72 -10.75
C TYR A 16 13.90 6.62 -10.71
N MET A 17 14.25 5.46 -10.14
CA MET A 17 13.28 4.40 -9.93
C MET A 17 12.17 4.83 -8.97
N VAL A 18 12.55 5.52 -7.87
CA VAL A 18 11.56 6.02 -6.91
C VAL A 18 10.60 6.99 -7.59
N ALA A 19 11.14 7.95 -8.34
CA ALA A 19 10.29 8.92 -9.03
C ALA A 19 9.36 8.22 -10.02
N THR A 20 9.88 7.24 -10.74
CA THR A 20 9.08 6.48 -11.71
C THR A 20 7.93 5.76 -11.02
N PHE A 21 8.22 5.05 -9.92
CA PHE A 21 7.17 4.33 -9.21
C PHE A 21 6.18 5.25 -8.52
N MET A 22 6.63 6.42 -8.04
CA MET A 22 5.68 7.42 -7.52
C MET A 22 4.70 7.85 -8.59
N PHE A 23 5.22 8.16 -9.79
CA PHE A 23 4.37 8.60 -10.88
C PHE A 23 3.43 7.49 -11.35
N ILE A 24 3.94 6.26 -11.44
CA ILE A 24 3.13 5.11 -11.79
C ILE A 24 2.00 4.92 -10.76
N ALA A 25 2.33 4.99 -9.47
CA ALA A 25 1.33 4.84 -8.42
C ALA A 25 0.30 5.97 -8.50
N LEU A 26 0.73 7.20 -8.78
CA LEU A 26 -0.18 8.33 -8.92
C LEU A 26 -1.20 8.06 -10.01
N ILE A 27 -0.74 7.61 -11.18
CA ILE A 27 -1.62 7.39 -12.31
C ILE A 27 -2.51 6.15 -12.10
N THR A 28 -1.92 5.02 -11.72
CA THR A 28 -2.69 3.76 -11.67
C THR A 28 -3.64 3.72 -10.48
N THR A 29 -3.17 4.08 -9.29
CA THR A 29 -4.03 4.09 -8.11
C THR A 29 -5.06 5.19 -8.24
N GLY A 30 -4.66 6.35 -8.76
CA GLY A 30 -5.60 7.44 -8.98
C GLY A 30 -6.69 7.07 -9.97
N ALA A 31 -6.33 6.42 -11.06
CA ALA A 31 -7.31 6.01 -12.06
C ALA A 31 -8.29 4.99 -11.49
N ARG A 32 -7.80 4.04 -10.70
CA ARG A 32 -8.69 3.06 -10.08
C ARG A 32 -9.60 3.70 -9.04
N ASN A 33 -9.10 4.66 -8.28
CA ASN A 33 -9.91 5.38 -7.29
C ASN A 33 -10.97 6.24 -7.96
N ALA A 34 -10.79 6.57 -9.23
CA ALA A 34 -11.79 7.33 -9.96
C ALA A 34 -13.05 6.53 -10.29
N PHE A 35 -13.07 5.22 -9.98
CA PHE A 35 -14.26 4.40 -10.25
C PHE A 35 -15.54 5.05 -9.69
N GLY A 36 -15.46 5.69 -8.53
CA GLY A 36 -16.61 6.34 -7.94
C GLY A 36 -17.25 7.40 -8.82
N VAL A 37 -16.44 8.04 -9.66
CA VAL A 37 -16.94 9.06 -10.60
C VAL A 37 -17.90 8.44 -11.61
N PHE A 38 -17.72 7.18 -11.95
CA PHE A 38 -18.49 6.50 -12.98
C PHE A 38 -19.78 5.89 -12.46
N VAL A 39 -19.97 5.84 -11.14
CA VAL A 39 -21.10 5.12 -10.55
C VAL A 39 -22.43 5.72 -10.99
N ILE A 40 -22.62 7.02 -10.79
CA ILE A 40 -23.90 7.65 -11.11
C ILE A 40 -24.18 7.63 -12.64
N PRO A 41 -23.22 7.99 -13.50
CA PRO A 41 -23.47 7.90 -14.94
C PRO A 41 -23.84 6.49 -15.41
N MET A 42 -23.20 5.47 -14.87
CA MET A 42 -23.54 4.10 -15.27
C MET A 42 -24.90 3.67 -14.72
N GLU A 43 -25.24 4.09 -13.54
CA GLU A 43 -26.57 3.85 -13.01
C GLU A 43 -27.63 4.43 -13.92
N UNK A 44 -27.33 5.47 -14.27
CA UNK A 44 -28.19 6.18 -15.11
C UNK A 44 -28.35 5.61 -16.45
N GLU A 45 -27.36 5.12 -16.99
CA GLU A 45 -27.49 4.60 -18.34
C GLU A 45 -28.11 3.19 -18.38
N PHE A 46 -27.75 2.35 -17.43
CA PHE A 46 -28.14 0.94 -17.45
C PHE A 46 -29.29 0.60 -16.52
N GLY A 47 -29.78 1.56 -15.75
CA GLY A 47 -30.81 1.30 -14.78
C GLY A 47 -30.39 0.46 -13.59
N TRP A 48 -29.11 0.46 -13.28
CA TRP A 48 -28.56 -0.30 -12.14
C TRP A 48 -28.73 0.50 -10.85
N ASN A 49 -28.86 -0.23 -9.72
CA ASN A 49 -28.80 0.44 -8.43
C ASN A 49 -27.34 0.53 -7.96
N ARG A 50 -27.15 1.24 -6.84
CA ARG A 50 -25.79 1.50 -6.35
C ARG A 50 -25.08 0.24 -5.96
N THR A 51 -25.77 -0.69 -5.31
CA THR A 51 -25.18 -1.97 -4.91
C THR A 51 -24.67 -2.74 -6.13
N THR A 52 -25.45 -2.76 -7.20
CA THR A 52 -25.06 -3.46 -8.41
C THR A 52 -23.78 -2.89 -9.01
N VAL A 53 -23.72 -1.54 -9.17
CA VAL A 53 -22.53 -0.93 -9.77
C VAL A 53 -21.30 -1.14 -8.90
N THR A 54 -21.44 -0.97 -7.59
CA THR A 54 -20.28 -1.06 -6.70
C THR A 54 -19.83 -2.51 -6.43
N ALA A 55 -20.65 -3.50 -6.86
CA ALA A 55 -20.22 -4.89 -6.74
C ALA A 55 -18.90 -5.16 -7.46
N ALA A 56 -18.66 -4.45 -8.58
CA ALA A 56 -17.38 -4.59 -9.30
C ALA A 56 -16.20 -4.21 -8.42
N GLY A 57 -16.35 -3.14 -7.62
CA GLY A 57 -15.29 -2.72 -6.71
C GLY A 57 -15.05 -3.71 -5.58
N PHE A 58 -16.14 -4.26 -5.03
CA PHE A 58 -16.02 -5.28 -3.99
C PHE A 58 -15.31 -6.53 -4.52
N VAL A 59 -15.73 -7.01 -5.69
CA VAL A 59 -15.09 -8.17 -6.31
C VAL A 59 -13.62 -7.86 -6.58
N GLY A 60 -13.32 -6.62 -7.00
CA GLY A 60 -11.94 -6.22 -7.23
C GLY A 60 -11.08 -6.30 -5.99
N ALA A 61 -11.61 -5.91 -4.84
CA ALA A 61 -10.86 -5.99 -3.58
C ALA A 61 -10.56 -7.44 -3.21
N VAL A 62 -11.54 -8.33 -3.37
CA VAL A 62 -11.34 -9.75 -3.06
C VAL A 62 -10.32 -10.37 -4.03
N VAL A 63 -10.46 -10.08 -5.32
CA VAL A 63 -9.54 -10.63 -6.33
C VAL A 63 -8.13 -10.13 -6.07
N ALA A 64 -7.97 -8.86 -5.72
CA ALA A 64 -6.64 -8.30 -5.43
C ALA A 64 -5.96 -9.08 -4.31
N GLY A 65 -6.72 -9.41 -3.27
CA GLY A 65 -6.14 -10.16 -2.16
C GLY A 65 -5.78 -11.59 -2.54
N VAL A 66 -6.65 -12.27 -3.27
CA VAL A 66 -6.42 -13.66 -3.64
C VAL A 66 -5.28 -13.79 -4.63
N ILE A 67 -5.19 -12.87 -5.60
CA ILE A 67 -4.23 -13.00 -6.68
C ILE A 67 -2.81 -12.56 -6.30
N GLN A 68 -2.68 -11.72 -5.27
CA GLN A 68 -1.37 -11.11 -4.98
C GLN A 68 -0.28 -12.14 -4.65
N PRO A 69 -0.52 -13.20 -3.86
CA PRO A 69 0.54 -14.19 -3.66
C PRO A 69 1.02 -14.83 -4.96
N PHE A 70 0.09 -15.10 -5.87
CA PHE A 70 0.45 -15.71 -7.16
C PHE A 70 1.25 -14.72 -8.02
N LEU A 71 0.83 -13.46 -8.05
CA LEU A 71 1.58 -12.44 -8.77
C LEU A 71 2.96 -12.23 -8.14
N GLY A 72 3.04 -12.32 -6.82
CA GLY A 72 4.34 -12.25 -6.15
C GLY A 72 5.26 -13.38 -6.55
N ARG A 73 4.72 -14.59 -6.70
CA ARG A 73 5.54 -15.72 -7.15
C ARG A 73 6.03 -15.51 -8.59
N ILE A 74 5.15 -15.03 -9.45
CA ILE A 74 5.56 -14.74 -10.83
C ILE A 74 6.62 -13.65 -10.83
N PHE A 75 6.44 -12.61 -10.01
CA PHE A 75 7.42 -11.54 -9.85
C PHE A 75 8.79 -12.10 -9.44
N ASP A 76 8.80 -12.96 -8.42
CA ASP A 76 10.06 -13.52 -7.93
C ASP A 76 10.73 -14.44 -8.95
N ALA A 77 9.94 -15.16 -9.74
CA ALA A 77 10.47 -16.13 -10.69
C ALA A 77 10.93 -15.50 -12.00
N THR A 78 10.16 -14.55 -12.54
CA THR A 78 10.42 -14.01 -13.87
C THR A 78 11.05 -12.61 -13.87
N GLY A 79 11.07 -11.96 -12.72
CA GLY A 79 11.60 -10.61 -12.63
C GLY A 79 10.53 -9.56 -12.55
N GLY A 80 10.82 -8.51 -11.78
CA GLY A 80 9.84 -7.48 -11.49
C GLY A 80 9.52 -6.59 -12.67
N ARG A 81 10.50 -6.31 -13.51
CA ARG A 81 10.29 -5.40 -14.63
C ARG A 81 9.20 -5.92 -15.56
N LYS A 82 9.24 -7.21 -15.89
CA LYS A 82 8.22 -7.80 -16.76
C LYS A 82 6.84 -7.75 -16.14
N VAL A 83 6.74 -8.08 -14.86
CA VAL A 83 5.46 -8.11 -14.17
C VAL A 83 4.87 -6.70 -14.11
N VAL A 84 5.69 -5.70 -13.80
CA VAL A 84 5.21 -4.31 -13.74
C VAL A 84 4.75 -3.85 -15.13
N LEU A 85 5.55 -4.11 -16.17
CA LEU A 85 5.17 -3.69 -17.52
C LEU A 85 3.89 -4.35 -17.99
N MET A 86 3.76 -5.66 -17.77
CA MET A 86 2.55 -6.37 -18.19
C MET A 86 1.34 -5.90 -17.36
N GLY A 87 1.55 -5.61 -16.07
CA GLY A 87 0.48 -5.08 -15.25
C GLY A 87 0.01 -3.72 -15.73
N LEU A 88 0.95 -2.84 -16.06
CA LEU A 88 0.58 -1.51 -16.57
C LEU A 88 -0.18 -1.59 -17.88
N ILE A 89 0.30 -2.43 -18.81
CA ILE A 89 -0.39 -2.61 -20.08
C ILE A 89 -1.78 -3.17 -19.82
N GLY A 90 -1.89 -4.15 -18.92
CA GLY A 90 -3.19 -4.71 -18.56
C GLY A 90 -4.14 -3.69 -17.97
N VAL A 91 -3.65 -2.83 -17.07
CA VAL A 91 -4.48 -1.79 -16.46
C VAL A 91 -4.99 -0.83 -17.55
N GLY A 92 -4.09 -0.37 -18.41
CA GLY A 92 -4.49 0.57 -19.45
C GLY A 92 -5.48 -0.03 -20.43
N VAL A 93 -5.23 -1.26 -20.87
CA VAL A 93 -6.10 -1.93 -21.83
C VAL A 93 -7.47 -2.20 -21.22
N THR A 94 -7.53 -2.68 -19.97
CA THR A 94 -8.82 -2.96 -19.34
C THR A 94 -9.61 -1.67 -19.12
N MET A 95 -8.94 -0.57 -18.81
CA MET A 95 -9.64 0.70 -18.67
C MET A 95 -10.24 1.18 -19.98
N VAL A 96 -9.48 1.05 -21.08
CA VAL A 96 -10.01 1.39 -22.39
C VAL A 96 -11.21 0.50 -22.72
N LEU A 97 -11.11 -0.80 -22.44
CA LEU A 97 -12.20 -1.74 -22.71
C LEU A 97 -13.43 -1.49 -21.82
N LEU A 98 -13.26 -0.88 -20.65
CA LEU A 98 -14.40 -0.52 -19.81
C LEU A 98 -15.31 0.48 -20.49
N SER A 99 -14.82 1.23 -21.49
CA SER A 99 -15.66 2.12 -22.28
C SER A 99 -16.71 1.36 -23.07
N LEU A 100 -16.54 0.06 -23.26
CA LEU A 100 -17.46 -0.78 -24.02
C LEU A 100 -18.49 -1.50 -23.11
N THR A 101 -18.57 -1.14 -21.84
CA THR A 101 -19.46 -1.80 -20.89
C THR A 101 -20.90 -1.81 -21.41
N PHE A 102 -21.52 -2.97 -21.40
CA PHE A 102 -22.89 -3.14 -21.86
C PHE A 102 -23.75 -3.96 -20.90
N HIS A 103 -23.15 -4.59 -19.91
CA HIS A 103 -23.85 -5.45 -18.96
C HIS A 103 -23.08 -5.47 -17.65
N ILE A 104 -23.77 -5.74 -16.55
CA ILE A 104 -23.13 -5.74 -15.24
C ILE A 104 -22.06 -6.84 -15.14
N ILE A 105 -22.27 -7.98 -15.77
CA ILE A 105 -21.27 -9.05 -15.74
C ILE A 105 -20.01 -8.61 -16.46
N PHE A 106 -20.13 -7.86 -17.56
CA PHE A 106 -18.97 -7.29 -18.23
C PHE A 106 -18.19 -6.38 -17.28
N LEU A 107 -18.89 -5.50 -16.55
CA LEU A 107 -18.25 -4.59 -15.62
C LEU A 107 -17.53 -5.37 -14.50
N ILE A 108 -18.19 -6.37 -13.92
CA ILE A 108 -17.59 -7.15 -12.84
C ILE A 108 -16.37 -7.89 -13.34
N VAL A 109 -16.46 -8.55 -14.49
CA VAL A 109 -15.32 -9.29 -15.02
C VAL A 109 -14.18 -8.34 -15.42
N MET A 110 -14.50 -7.27 -16.14
CA MET A 110 -13.46 -6.38 -16.66
C MET A 110 -12.80 -5.58 -15.54
N PHE A 111 -13.57 -4.92 -14.69
CA PHE A 111 -13.00 -4.11 -13.60
C PHE A 111 -12.70 -4.95 -12.37
N GLY A 112 -13.63 -5.82 -11.98
CA GLY A 112 -13.47 -6.58 -10.74
C GLY A 112 -12.40 -7.65 -10.83
N VAL A 113 -12.28 -8.32 -11.97
CA VAL A 113 -11.34 -9.43 -12.11
C VAL A 113 -10.11 -9.00 -12.92
N LEU A 114 -10.28 -8.65 -14.19
CA LEU A 114 -9.12 -8.45 -15.08
C LEU A 114 -8.31 -7.22 -14.70
N ALA A 115 -8.95 -6.10 -14.43
CA ALA A 115 -8.22 -4.89 -14.06
C ALA A 115 -7.57 -5.06 -12.68
N SER A 116 -8.20 -5.81 -11.77
CA SER A 116 -7.62 -6.04 -10.45
C SER A 116 -6.40 -6.94 -10.52
N VAL A 117 -6.44 -7.97 -11.36
CA VAL A 117 -5.26 -8.83 -11.57
C VAL A 117 -4.13 -7.99 -12.16
N ALA A 118 -4.43 -7.19 -13.19
CA ALA A 118 -3.40 -6.34 -13.81
C ALA A 118 -2.83 -5.34 -12.81
N ALA A 119 -3.69 -4.70 -12.02
CA ALA A 119 -3.23 -3.73 -11.02
C ALA A 119 -2.38 -4.38 -9.95
N GLY A 120 -2.61 -5.67 -9.65
CA GLY A 120 -1.78 -6.39 -8.70
C GLY A 120 -0.33 -6.46 -9.13
N GLY A 121 -0.07 -6.48 -10.43
CA GLY A 121 1.29 -6.49 -10.94
C GLY A 121 2.07 -5.22 -10.62
N VAL A 122 1.37 -4.10 -10.50
CA VAL A 122 2.00 -2.81 -10.14
C VAL A 122 1.66 -2.37 -8.74
N SER A 123 1.16 -3.27 -7.91
CA SER A 123 0.83 -2.94 -6.53
C SER A 123 2.07 -2.61 -5.73
N ILE A 124 1.87 -1.97 -4.59
CA ILE A 124 2.99 -1.63 -3.72
C ILE A 124 3.70 -2.89 -3.21
N ASN A 125 3.01 -4.03 -3.19
CA ASN A 125 3.66 -5.29 -2.81
C ASN A 125 4.77 -5.64 -3.80
N ASN A 126 4.52 -5.49 -5.09
CA ASN A 126 5.52 -5.81 -6.10
C ASN A 126 6.51 -4.68 -6.31
N THR A 127 6.03 -3.44 -6.42
CA THR A 127 6.95 -2.31 -6.61
C THR A 127 7.81 -2.10 -5.37
N GLY A 128 7.25 -2.35 -4.19
CA GLY A 128 8.03 -2.28 -2.97
C GLY A 128 9.09 -3.37 -2.90
N ALA A 129 8.75 -4.58 -3.37
CA ALA A 129 9.74 -5.66 -3.42
C ALA A 129 10.90 -5.30 -4.34
N MET A 130 10.59 -4.67 -5.47
CA MET A 130 11.65 -4.24 -6.38
C MET A 130 12.50 -3.13 -5.75
N MET A 131 11.88 -2.15 -5.12
CA MET A 131 12.63 -1.06 -4.51
C MET A 131 13.45 -1.54 -3.32
N ALA A 132 13.06 -2.62 -2.67
CA ALA A 132 13.86 -3.18 -1.58
C ALA A 132 15.20 -3.72 -2.07
N ARG A 133 15.29 -4.09 -3.36
CA ARG A 133 16.58 -4.49 -3.94
C ARG A 133 17.50 -3.30 -4.18
N TRP A 134 16.92 -2.12 -4.44
CA TRP A 134 17.69 -0.91 -4.74
C TRP A 134 18.11 -0.13 -3.51
N PHE A 135 17.33 -0.25 -2.42
CA PHE A 135 17.58 0.48 -1.18
C PHE A 135 17.54 -0.49 -0.01
N ARG A 136 18.54 -0.39 0.85
CA ARG A 136 18.56 -1.19 2.09
C ARG A 136 18.30 -0.30 3.30
N ARG A 137 19.11 0.74 3.46
CA ARG A 137 18.98 1.61 4.62
C ARG A 137 17.75 2.49 4.56
N ARG A 138 17.34 2.88 3.36
CA ARG A 138 16.23 3.82 3.16
C ARG A 138 14.98 3.15 2.61
N ARG A 139 14.79 1.87 2.87
CA ARG A 139 13.65 1.14 2.33
C ARG A 139 12.32 1.77 2.72
N ALA A 140 12.15 2.07 4.03
CA ALA A 140 10.89 2.62 4.48
C ALA A 140 10.64 4.00 3.89
N THR A 141 11.70 4.81 3.75
CA THR A 141 11.54 6.14 3.15
C THR A 141 11.09 6.04 1.71
N VAL A 142 11.75 5.21 0.89
CA VAL A 142 11.39 5.15 -0.53
C VAL A 142 10.01 4.50 -0.74
N LEU A 143 9.66 3.51 0.08
CA LEU A 143 8.31 2.95 0.00
C LEU A 143 7.27 3.95 0.47
N GLY A 144 7.63 4.80 1.43
CA GLY A 144 6.78 5.90 1.84
C GLY A 144 6.54 6.91 0.73
N PHE A 145 7.56 7.19 -0.08
CA PHE A 145 7.38 8.03 -1.26
C PHE A 145 6.36 7.43 -2.23
N ILE A 146 6.45 6.12 -2.45
CA ILE A 146 5.52 5.46 -3.38
C ILE A 146 4.09 5.51 -2.83
N ALA A 147 3.93 5.26 -1.53
CA ALA A 147 2.61 5.35 -0.90
C ALA A 147 2.05 6.77 -0.97
N ALA A 148 2.92 7.78 -0.79
CA ALA A 148 2.50 9.17 -0.93
C ALA A 148 2.08 9.47 -2.36
N GLY A 149 2.76 8.89 -3.34
CA GLY A 149 2.36 9.03 -4.74
C GLY A 149 0.97 8.49 -4.98
N ALA A 150 0.66 7.32 -4.40
CA ALA A 150 -0.67 6.74 -4.53
C ALA A 150 -1.74 7.63 -3.91
N SER A 151 -1.47 8.18 -2.72
CA SER A 151 -2.41 9.10 -2.05
C SER A 151 -2.63 10.36 -2.88
N LEU A 152 -1.55 10.92 -3.40
CA LEU A 152 -1.64 12.10 -4.25
C LEU A 152 -2.43 11.79 -5.53
N GLY A 153 -2.28 10.55 -6.03
CA GLY A 153 -3.02 10.13 -7.20
C GLY A 153 -4.52 10.20 -7.03
N GLY A 154 -5.02 9.74 -5.88
CA GLY A 154 -6.43 9.86 -5.62
C GLY A 154 -6.89 11.30 -5.55
N MET A 155 -6.07 12.16 -4.93
CA MET A 155 -6.39 13.57 -4.78
C MET A 155 -6.42 14.30 -6.14
N VAL A 156 -5.55 13.90 -7.08
CA VAL A 156 -5.42 14.56 -8.38
C VAL A 156 -6.32 13.93 -9.44
N MET A 157 -6.32 12.60 -9.53
CA MET A 157 -6.95 11.91 -10.66
C MET A 157 -8.48 11.88 -10.55
N VAL A 158 -9.02 11.87 -9.34
CA VAL A 158 -10.48 11.82 -9.20
C VAL A 158 -11.12 13.12 -9.71
N PRO A 159 -10.65 14.32 -9.30
CA PRO A 159 -11.18 15.55 -9.92
C PRO A 159 -10.92 15.62 -11.42
N PHE A 160 -9.78 15.13 -11.89
CA PHE A 160 -9.49 15.12 -13.32
C PHE A 160 -10.49 14.25 -14.08
N ALA A 161 -10.80 13.07 -13.53
CA ALA A 161 -11.78 12.19 -14.16
C ALA A 161 -13.16 12.84 -14.18
N MET A 162 -13.54 13.51 -13.10
CA MET A 162 -14.82 14.20 -13.05
C MET A 162 -14.88 15.33 -14.09
N PHE A 163 -13.79 16.07 -14.24
CA PHE A 163 -13.72 17.12 -15.26
C PHE A 163 -13.93 16.53 -16.65
N LEU A 164 -13.25 15.41 -16.96
CA LEU A 164 -13.42 14.76 -18.25
C LEU A 164 -14.84 14.23 -18.44
N LEU A 165 -15.42 13.66 -17.40
CA LEU A 165 -16.77 13.13 -17.44
C LEU A 165 -17.78 14.23 -17.78
N GLN A 166 -17.64 15.38 -17.16
CA GLN A 166 -18.54 16.50 -17.38
C GLN A 166 -18.33 17.16 -18.75
N ALA A 167 -17.09 17.16 -19.22
CA ALA A 167 -16.76 17.73 -20.54
C ALA A 167 -17.13 16.80 -21.68
N THR A 168 -17.16 15.49 -21.45
CA THR A 168 -17.44 14.50 -22.47
C THR A 168 -18.54 13.53 -21.99
N ASN A 169 -18.16 12.29 -21.72
CA ASN A 169 -19.07 11.29 -21.16
C ASN A 169 -18.25 10.22 -20.47
N TRP A 170 -18.94 9.26 -19.84
CA TRP A 170 -18.22 8.26 -19.06
C TRP A 170 -17.40 7.29 -19.94
N ARG A 171 -17.89 6.99 -21.16
CA ARG A 171 -17.14 6.09 -22.02
C ARG A 171 -15.81 6.71 -22.47
N LEU A 172 -15.85 7.98 -22.90
CA LEU A 172 -14.63 8.67 -23.28
C LEU A 172 -13.69 8.89 -22.10
N THR A 173 -14.24 9.07 -20.91
CA THR A 173 -13.41 9.24 -19.70
C THR A 173 -12.64 7.95 -19.42
N TRP A 174 -13.29 6.77 -19.52
CA TRP A 174 -12.58 5.51 -19.37
C TRP A 174 -11.46 5.38 -20.41
N VAL A 175 -11.74 5.73 -21.67
CA VAL A 175 -10.72 5.68 -22.70
C VAL A 175 -9.56 6.60 -22.36
N ALA A 176 -9.85 7.82 -21.90
CA ALA A 176 -8.80 8.79 -21.57
C ALA A 176 -7.93 8.28 -20.43
N LEU A 177 -8.53 7.72 -19.38
CA LEU A 177 -7.74 7.19 -18.26
C LEU A 177 -6.87 6.02 -18.71
N GLY A 178 -7.42 5.12 -19.52
CA GLY A 178 -6.64 4.00 -20.02
C GLY A 178 -5.50 4.43 -20.92
N VAL A 179 -5.77 5.38 -21.81
CA VAL A 179 -4.74 5.90 -22.71
C VAL A 179 -3.64 6.61 -21.91
N LEU A 180 -4.03 7.33 -20.85
CA LEU A 180 -3.06 8.00 -19.98
C LEU A 180 -2.08 6.97 -19.39
N VAL A 181 -2.61 5.85 -18.90
CA VAL A 181 -1.75 4.78 -18.38
C VAL A 181 -0.83 4.25 -19.46
N LEU A 182 -1.37 3.96 -20.64
CA LEU A 182 -0.59 3.36 -21.73
C LEU A 182 0.46 4.32 -22.29
N VAL A 183 0.14 5.60 -22.36
CA VAL A 183 1.02 6.58 -23.02
C VAL A 183 2.05 7.14 -22.04
N LEU A 184 1.71 7.32 -20.76
CA LEU A 184 2.62 7.89 -19.78
C LEU A 184 3.29 6.85 -18.91
N ALA A 185 2.52 5.96 -18.28
CA ALA A 185 3.09 5.03 -17.31
C ALA A 185 3.90 3.93 -17.99
N VAL A 186 3.41 3.36 -19.09
CA VAL A 186 4.12 2.26 -19.73
C VAL A 186 5.48 2.70 -20.28
N PRO A 187 5.59 3.81 -21.04
CA PRO A 187 6.92 4.24 -21.49
C PRO A 187 7.86 4.58 -20.36
N LEU A 188 7.36 5.23 -19.29
CA LEU A 188 8.20 5.54 -18.15
C LEU A 188 8.76 4.27 -17.54
N ALA A 189 7.90 3.26 -17.35
CA ALA A 189 8.34 1.99 -16.80
C ALA A 189 9.35 1.31 -17.72
N TYR A 190 9.07 1.30 -19.01
CA TYR A 190 9.94 0.63 -19.97
C TYR A 190 11.35 1.24 -19.97
N PHE A 191 11.44 2.58 -19.92
CA PHE A 191 12.73 3.25 -20.04
C PHE A 191 13.49 3.34 -18.72
N PHE A 192 12.79 3.41 -17.58
CA PHE A 192 13.46 3.70 -16.32
C PHE A 192 13.55 2.52 -15.36
N ILE A 193 12.64 1.54 -15.42
CA ILE A 193 12.68 0.45 -14.46
C ILE A 193 13.81 -0.53 -14.84
N ARG A 194 14.66 -0.84 -13.87
CA ARG A 194 15.72 -1.81 -14.00
C ARG A 194 15.57 -2.85 -12.90
N GLU A 195 15.96 -4.09 -13.21
CA GLU A 195 15.66 -5.23 -12.34
C GLU A 195 16.32 -5.10 -10.97
N SER A 196 17.60 -4.68 -10.94
CA SER A 196 18.32 -4.56 -9.69
C SER A 196 19.53 -3.65 -9.89
N PRO A 197 20.12 -3.18 -8.82
CA PRO A 197 21.38 -2.41 -8.95
C PRO A 197 22.50 -3.18 -9.63
N UNK A 198 22.46 -4.30 -9.42
CA UNK A 198 23.42 -5.15 -9.92
C UNK A 198 23.41 -5.25 -11.40
N UNK A 199 22.42 -5.13 -11.87
CA UNK A 199 22.24 -5.11 -13.19
C UNK A 199 22.87 -4.03 -13.85
N MET A 200 23.04 -2.98 -13.12
CA MET A 200 23.70 -1.76 -13.63
C MET A 200 25.11 -1.57 -13.07
N GLY A 201 25.60 -2.56 -12.38
CA GLY A 201 26.92 -2.43 -11.75
C GLY A 201 26.93 -1.51 -10.55
N LEU A 202 25.79 -1.35 -9.89
CA LEU A 202 25.64 -0.49 -8.73
C LEU A 202 25.34 -1.32 -7.49
N GLN A 203 25.57 -0.70 -6.32
CA GLN A 203 25.23 -1.33 -5.05
C GLN A 203 23.96 -0.70 -4.48
N PRO A 204 23.24 -1.44 -3.62
CA PRO A 204 22.09 -0.82 -2.96
C PRO A 204 22.47 0.48 -2.24
N ASP A 205 21.54 1.42 -2.20
CA ASP A 205 21.73 2.74 -1.61
C ASP A 205 22.78 3.59 -2.30
N GLY A 206 23.35 3.09 -3.42
CA GLY A 206 24.42 3.78 -4.11
C GLY A 206 25.78 3.64 -3.44
N ASP A 207 25.94 2.63 -2.58
CA ASP A 207 27.19 2.39 -1.88
C ASP A 207 28.29 2.01 -2.85
N GLU A 208 29.56 2.22 -2.46
CA GLU A 208 30.68 1.85 -3.28
C GLU A 208 30.83 0.33 -3.31
N GLU A 209 31.35 -0.17 -4.42
CA GLU A 209 31.62 -1.60 -4.54
C GLU A 209 32.66 -2.04 -3.53
N PRO A 210 32.53 -3.25 -2.97
CA PRO A 210 33.55 -3.78 -2.10
C PRO A 210 34.89 -3.89 -2.84
N THR A 211 36.00 -3.58 -2.15
CA THR A 211 37.29 -3.55 -2.75
C THR A 211 38.05 -4.88 -2.60
N ASP A 212 37.56 -5.79 -1.77
CA ASP A 212 38.22 -7.08 -1.57
C ASP A 212 37.18 -8.18 -1.41
N ALA A 213 37.64 -9.43 -1.42
CA ALA A 213 36.75 -10.60 -1.37
C ALA A 213 36.00 -10.69 -0.06
N SER A 214 36.60 -10.29 1.05
CA SER A 214 35.94 -10.36 2.34
C SER A 214 34.83 -9.32 2.40
N SER A 215 35.05 -8.13 1.87
CA SER A 215 34.04 -7.11 1.79
C SER A 215 32.89 -7.54 0.86
N ALA A 216 33.23 -8.19 -0.25
CA ALA A 216 32.23 -8.69 -1.16
C ALA A 216 31.36 -9.75 -0.47
N GLY A 217 32.01 -10.65 0.29
CA GLY A 217 31.23 -11.65 1.04
C GLY A 217 30.35 -11.04 2.10
N ALA A 218 30.87 -10.03 2.81
CA ALA A 218 30.10 -9.36 3.83
C ALA A 218 28.92 -8.60 3.21
N SER A 219 29.14 -7.99 2.04
CA SER A 219 28.08 -7.29 1.35
C SER A 219 26.97 -8.24 0.90
N GLN A 220 27.35 -9.44 0.45
CA GLN A 220 26.38 -10.45 0.05
C GLN A 220 25.61 -11.02 1.24
N ARG A 221 26.16 -10.89 2.44
CA ARG A 221 25.51 -11.37 3.66
C ARG A 221 24.69 -10.28 4.32
N GLY A 222 24.27 -9.27 3.57
CA GLY A 222 23.51 -8.17 4.12
C GLY A 222 22.06 -8.47 4.42
N SER A 223 21.72 -9.75 4.65
CA SER A 223 20.38 -10.14 5.03
C SER A 223 20.43 -10.84 6.40
N GLY A 224 19.28 -10.89 7.07
CA GLY A 224 19.23 -11.44 8.41
C GLY A 224 19.33 -12.95 8.45
N PRO A 225 19.43 -13.52 9.66
CA PRO A 225 19.54 -14.97 9.82
C PRO A 225 18.33 -15.74 9.33
N LEU A 226 17.19 -15.08 9.15
CA LEU A 226 15.99 -15.71 8.63
C LEU A 226 15.82 -15.50 7.13
N GLU A 227 16.88 -15.08 6.43
CA GLU A 227 16.78 -14.88 4.99
C GLU A 227 16.17 -16.11 4.32
N ALA A 228 15.15 -15.88 3.49
CA ALA A 228 14.38 -16.95 2.91
C ALA A 228 14.81 -17.18 1.46
N ASP A 229 15.25 -18.39 1.18
CA ASP A 229 15.53 -18.82 -0.20
C ASP A 229 14.24 -19.34 -0.87
N ARG A 230 13.30 -19.81 -0.07
CA ARG A 230 12.02 -20.30 -0.55
C ARG A 230 10.89 -19.57 0.17
N TRP A 231 9.82 -19.32 -0.53
CA TRP A 231 8.71 -18.55 0.01
C TRP A 231 8.01 -19.23 1.19
N THR A 232 8.21 -20.53 1.35
CA THR A 232 7.58 -21.27 2.45
C THR A 232 8.35 -21.18 3.76
N GLN A 233 9.62 -20.76 3.72
CA GLN A 233 10.44 -20.70 4.93
C GLN A 233 9.93 -19.72 5.99
N PRO A 234 9.40 -18.53 5.62
CA PRO A 234 8.95 -17.60 6.66
C PRO A 234 7.83 -18.14 7.54
N PHE A 235 7.05 -19.11 7.06
CA PHE A 235 5.97 -19.67 7.88
C PHE A 235 6.46 -20.36 9.14
N ARG A 236 7.73 -20.72 9.20
CA ARG A 236 8.32 -21.42 10.35
C ARG A 236 8.95 -20.46 11.36
N SER A 237 8.81 -19.16 11.15
CA SER A 237 9.40 -18.17 12.05
C SER A 237 8.35 -17.18 12.49
N TRP A 238 8.55 -16.59 13.66
CA TRP A 238 7.57 -15.72 14.26
C TRP A 238 7.36 -14.38 13.54
N PRO A 239 8.41 -13.72 13.01
CA PRO A 239 8.17 -12.38 12.46
C PRO A 239 7.12 -12.33 11.37
N PHE A 240 7.06 -13.36 10.50
CA PHE A 240 6.05 -13.38 9.46
C PHE A 240 4.63 -13.31 10.04
N TRP A 241 4.37 -14.12 11.08
CA TRP A 241 3.05 -14.18 11.68
C TRP A 241 2.72 -12.90 12.45
N GLN A 242 3.72 -12.37 13.17
CA GLN A 242 3.53 -11.14 13.92
C GLN A 242 3.15 -9.98 12.99
N VAL A 243 3.85 -9.86 11.86
CA VAL A 243 3.62 -8.78 10.91
C VAL A 243 2.32 -9.00 10.14
N SER A 244 2.06 -10.23 9.69
CA SER A 244 0.88 -10.52 8.86
C SER A 244 -0.41 -10.40 9.65
N LEU A 245 -0.44 -10.83 10.90
CA LEU A 245 -1.64 -10.69 11.72
C LEU A 245 -1.93 -9.22 12.04
N SER A 246 -0.87 -8.43 12.27
CA SER A 246 -1.03 -6.99 12.43
C SER A 246 -1.60 -6.37 11.16
N TYR A 247 -1.12 -6.82 10.02
CA TYR A 247 -1.56 -6.30 8.73
C TYR A 247 -3.03 -6.64 8.45
N MET A 248 -3.49 -7.79 8.94
CA MET A 248 -4.90 -8.14 8.84
C MET A 248 -5.76 -7.10 9.55
N VAL A 249 -5.33 -6.65 10.71
CA VAL A 249 -6.06 -5.59 11.44
C VAL A 249 -6.00 -4.27 10.68
N CYS A 250 -4.87 -3.99 10.02
CA CYS A 250 -4.77 -2.81 9.15
C CYS A 250 -5.87 -2.84 8.09
N GLY A 251 -6.01 -3.96 7.39
CA GLY A 251 -7.04 -4.10 6.38
C GLY A 251 -8.43 -3.93 6.95
N SER A 252 -8.67 -4.53 8.12
CA SER A 252 -9.96 -4.41 8.80
C SER A 252 -10.31 -2.97 9.07
N THR A 253 -9.37 -2.19 9.60
CA THR A 253 -9.68 -0.83 10.03
C THR A 253 -9.77 0.15 8.88
N THR A 254 -8.96 -0.03 7.84
CA THR A 254 -9.00 0.91 6.71
C THR A 254 -10.20 0.66 5.80
N TYR A 255 -10.49 -0.59 5.47
CA TYR A 255 -11.62 -0.88 4.60
C TYR A 255 -12.95 -0.62 5.28
N MET A 256 -13.06 -0.92 6.58
CA MET A 256 -14.26 -0.61 7.30
C MET A 256 -14.58 0.89 7.18
N LEU A 257 -13.58 1.74 7.38
CA LEU A 257 -13.79 3.18 7.24
C LEU A 257 -14.10 3.59 5.81
N SER A 258 -13.43 2.97 4.83
CA SER A 258 -13.68 3.34 3.44
C SER A 258 -15.14 3.17 3.05
N PHE A 259 -15.77 2.12 3.55
CA PHE A 259 -17.18 1.83 3.20
C PHE A 259 -18.19 2.44 4.18
N HIS A 260 -17.81 2.63 5.44
CA HIS A 260 -18.77 2.96 6.47
C HIS A 260 -18.55 4.32 7.13
N PHE A 261 -17.47 5.04 6.82
CA PHE A 261 -17.22 6.30 7.52
C PHE A 261 -18.25 7.37 7.21
N VAL A 262 -18.55 7.57 5.92
CA VAL A 262 -19.53 8.62 5.55
C VAL A 262 -20.91 8.30 6.13
N PRO A 263 -21.44 7.08 6.00
CA PRO A 263 -22.70 6.75 6.67
C PRO A 263 -22.62 6.96 8.19
N TYR A 264 -21.50 6.62 8.81
CA TYR A 264 -21.33 6.82 10.24
C TYR A 264 -21.40 8.29 10.61
N ALA A 265 -20.71 9.13 9.87
CA ALA A 265 -20.69 10.56 10.15
C ALA A 265 -22.06 11.17 9.93
N VAL A 266 -22.75 10.78 8.90
CA VAL A 266 -24.10 11.25 8.65
C VAL A 266 -25.04 10.85 9.79
N UNK A 267 -24.80 9.74 10.17
CA UNK A 267 -25.55 9.25 11.24
C UNK A 267 -25.34 9.98 12.49
N ARG A 268 -24.18 10.57 12.63
CA ARG A 268 -23.87 11.46 13.76
C ARG A 268 -24.42 12.87 13.59
N GLY A 269 -25.06 13.17 12.52
CA GLY A 269 -25.62 14.48 12.28
C GLY A 269 -24.74 15.39 11.42
N VAL A 270 -23.66 14.86 10.86
CA VAL A 270 -22.78 15.62 9.98
C VAL A 270 -23.36 15.59 8.57
N SER A 271 -23.30 16.73 7.89
CA SER A 271 -23.80 16.78 6.51
C SER A 271 -22.97 15.87 5.60
N PRO A 272 -23.59 15.30 4.56
CA PRO A 272 -22.79 14.46 3.66
C PRO A 272 -21.59 15.17 3.05
N GLY A 273 -21.74 16.46 2.72
CA GLY A 273 -20.61 17.22 2.18
C GLY A 273 -19.47 17.36 3.16
N LEU A 274 -19.78 17.64 4.43
CA LEU A 274 -18.73 17.74 5.45
C LEU A 274 -18.11 16.39 5.73
N ALA A 275 -18.88 15.31 5.73
CA ALA A 275 -18.35 13.97 5.93
C ALA A 275 -17.36 13.61 4.82
N ALA A 276 -17.71 13.93 3.56
CA ALA A 276 -16.79 13.69 2.45
C ALA A 276 -15.54 14.55 2.54
N THR A 277 -15.67 15.79 3.00
CA THR A 277 -14.54 16.69 3.17
C THR A 277 -13.59 16.15 4.22
N ILE A 278 -14.11 15.66 5.34
CA ILE A 278 -13.27 15.08 6.39
C ILE A 278 -12.49 13.88 5.84
N MET A 279 -13.17 13.02 5.07
CA MET A 279 -12.50 11.88 4.45
C MET A 279 -11.41 12.34 3.48
N GLY A 280 -11.69 13.36 2.69
CA GLY A 280 -10.70 13.90 1.74
C GLY A 280 -9.49 14.48 2.43
N VAL A 281 -9.70 15.23 3.52
CA VAL A 281 -8.59 15.77 4.31
C VAL A 281 -7.75 14.62 4.88
N MET A 282 -8.41 13.55 5.32
CA MET A 282 -7.69 12.38 5.82
C MET A 282 -6.76 11.80 4.76
N LEU A 283 -7.24 11.64 3.53
CA LEU A 283 -6.41 11.11 2.45
C LEU A 283 -5.28 12.07 2.10
N GLY A 284 -5.54 13.37 2.11
CA GLY A 284 -4.49 14.35 1.85
C GLY A 284 -3.40 14.34 2.91
N LEU A 285 -3.79 14.20 4.18
CA LEU A 285 -2.83 14.14 5.27
C LEU A 285 -1.96 12.91 5.18
N ASN A 286 -2.44 11.84 4.55
CA ASN A 286 -1.66 10.62 4.43
C ASN A 286 -0.40 10.81 3.59
N VAL A 287 -0.37 11.80 2.70
CA VAL A 287 0.86 12.09 1.98
C VAL A 287 1.99 12.37 2.96
N PHE A 288 1.71 13.26 3.93
CA PHE A 288 2.72 13.59 4.94
C PHE A 288 2.96 12.45 5.90
N GLY A 289 1.90 11.73 6.26
CA GLY A 289 2.05 10.61 7.19
C GLY A 289 2.90 9.48 6.63
N SER A 290 2.69 9.12 5.37
CA SER A 290 3.48 8.07 4.73
C SER A 290 4.94 8.46 4.59
N LEU A 291 5.20 9.71 4.17
CA LEU A 291 6.57 10.19 4.07
C LEU A 291 7.24 10.25 5.43
N GLY A 292 6.54 10.82 6.42
CA GLY A 292 7.11 10.94 7.76
C GLY A 292 7.38 9.60 8.40
N ALA A 293 6.45 8.65 8.26
CA ALA A 293 6.65 7.32 8.82
C ALA A 293 7.85 6.63 8.19
N GLY A 294 8.01 6.78 6.87
CA GLY A 294 9.15 6.20 6.20
C GLY A 294 10.48 6.76 6.69
N LEU A 295 10.55 8.10 6.78
CA LEU A 295 11.77 8.76 7.26
C LEU A 295 12.11 8.36 8.69
N LEU A 296 11.11 8.36 9.57
CA LEU A 296 11.34 8.00 10.96
C LEU A 296 11.69 6.53 11.12
N ALA A 297 11.10 5.66 10.29
CA ALA A 297 11.40 4.23 10.39
C ALA A 297 12.83 3.92 9.95
N ASP A 298 13.36 4.64 8.99
CA ASP A 298 14.75 4.45 8.58
C ASP A 298 15.71 4.90 9.66
N ARG A 299 15.28 5.81 10.53
CA ARG A 299 16.12 6.27 11.64
C ARG A 299 15.92 5.44 12.91
N PHE A 300 14.68 5.15 13.28
CA PHE A 300 14.34 4.55 14.59
C PHE A 300 13.95 3.09 14.53
N GLY A 301 13.89 2.49 13.35
CA GLY A 301 13.54 1.09 13.20
C GLY A 301 12.12 0.89 12.73
N ARG A 302 11.92 -0.16 11.93
CA ARG A 302 10.63 -0.39 11.28
C ARG A 302 9.55 -0.84 12.25
N LYS A 303 9.91 -1.78 13.17
CA LYS A 303 8.89 -2.34 14.05
C LYS A 303 8.35 -1.32 15.03
N ASN A 304 9.21 -0.42 15.50
CA ASN A 304 8.77 0.61 16.46
C ASN A 304 7.80 1.57 15.82
N LEU A 305 8.09 2.01 14.59
CA LEU A 305 7.19 2.89 13.88
C LEU A 305 5.91 2.20 13.49
N LEU A 306 5.98 0.93 13.09
CA LEU A 306 4.78 0.16 12.75
C LEU A 306 3.88 0.04 13.97
N ALA A 307 4.47 -0.30 15.13
CA ALA A 307 3.71 -0.41 16.37
C ALA A 307 3.09 0.95 16.74
N LEU A 308 3.87 2.02 16.58
CA LEU A 308 3.36 3.37 16.89
C LEU A 308 2.18 3.73 16.00
N VAL A 309 2.27 3.42 14.69
CA VAL A 309 1.18 3.73 13.77
C VAL A 309 -0.09 2.97 14.16
N TYR A 310 0.03 1.68 14.47
CA TYR A 310 -1.13 0.91 14.92
C TYR A 310 -1.71 1.44 16.24
N PHE A 311 -0.84 1.80 17.17
CA PHE A 311 -1.29 2.34 18.45
C PHE A 311 -2.01 3.67 18.25
N LEU A 312 -1.47 4.57 17.42
CA LEU A 312 -2.09 5.85 17.17
C LEU A 312 -3.45 5.69 16.50
N ARG A 313 -3.53 4.75 15.53
CA ARG A 313 -4.80 4.51 14.85
C ARG A 313 -5.85 3.99 15.86
N GLY A 314 -5.45 3.05 16.72
CA GLY A 314 -6.33 2.57 17.78
C GLY A 314 -6.78 3.68 18.71
N SER A 315 -5.85 4.57 19.09
CA SER A 315 -6.18 5.71 19.93
C SER A 315 -7.17 6.63 19.24
N GLY A 316 -7.04 6.81 17.93
CA GLY A 316 -8.00 7.61 17.17
C GLY A 316 -9.41 7.04 17.25
N TYR A 317 -9.54 5.73 17.08
CA TYR A 317 -10.85 5.08 17.22
C TYR A 317 -11.42 5.28 18.63
N MET A 318 -10.58 5.15 19.65
CA MET A 318 -11.05 5.30 21.02
C MET A 318 -11.45 6.74 21.32
N ILE A 319 -10.69 7.72 20.85
CA ILE A 319 -11.03 9.14 21.01
C ILE A 319 -12.38 9.44 20.33
N LEU A 320 -12.63 8.83 19.18
CA LEU A 320 -13.88 9.04 18.48
C LEU A 320 -15.07 8.44 19.24
N LEU A 321 -14.91 7.25 19.81
CA LEU A 321 -16.04 6.45 20.26
C LEU A 321 -16.28 6.46 21.77
N LEU A 322 -15.22 6.46 22.58
CA LEU A 322 -15.39 6.32 24.04
C LEU A 322 -16.08 7.51 24.70
N PRO A 323 -15.84 8.75 24.29
CA PRO A 323 -16.60 9.86 24.92
C PRO A 323 -18.10 9.69 24.81
N GLY A 324 -18.60 9.20 23.67
CA GLY A 324 -20.03 8.95 23.51
C GLY A 324 -20.53 7.82 24.38
N VAL A 325 -19.71 6.76 24.51
CA VAL A 325 -20.09 5.62 25.34
C VAL A 325 -20.20 6.03 26.80
N PHE A 326 -19.33 6.92 27.26
CA PHE A 326 -19.33 7.37 28.66
C PHE A 326 -20.15 8.65 28.89
N GLY A 327 -20.88 9.12 27.85
CA GLY A 327 -21.70 10.29 27.99
C GLY A 327 -20.95 11.62 28.01
N LEU A 328 -19.69 11.64 27.66
CA LEU A 328 -18.90 12.87 27.60
C LEU A 328 -19.25 13.62 26.32
N THR A 329 -19.62 14.90 26.46
CA THR A 329 -20.08 15.70 25.32
C THR A 329 -18.97 16.52 24.65
N LEU A 330 -17.83 16.67 25.32
CA LEU A 330 -16.76 17.54 24.81
C LEU A 330 -16.26 17.09 23.43
N LEU A 331 -16.08 15.78 23.26
CA LEU A 331 -15.55 15.22 22.01
C LEU A 331 -16.64 14.52 21.19
N SER A 332 -17.90 14.66 21.54
CA SER A 332 -18.98 13.96 20.85
C SER A 332 -19.46 14.67 19.60
N GLY A 333 -19.02 15.89 19.35
CA GLY A 333 -19.42 16.62 18.15
C GLY A 333 -18.39 16.49 17.04
N ASN A 334 -18.33 17.51 16.20
CA ASN A 334 -17.41 17.50 15.05
C ASN A 334 -15.94 17.49 15.46
N LEU A 335 -15.63 18.00 16.67
CA LEU A 335 -14.25 18.00 17.11
C LEU A 335 -13.68 16.57 17.18
N GLY A 336 -14.49 15.62 17.68
CA GLY A 336 -14.06 14.23 17.72
C GLY A 336 -13.76 13.67 16.32
N LEU A 337 -14.62 14.00 15.37
CA LEU A 337 -14.41 13.53 13.99
C LEU A 337 -13.16 14.13 13.37
N TRP A 338 -12.90 15.43 13.62
CA TRP A 338 -11.70 16.06 13.09
C TRP A 338 -10.43 15.51 13.72
N LEU A 339 -10.44 15.25 15.05
CA LEU A 339 -9.30 14.62 15.69
C LEU A 339 -9.05 13.23 15.11
N PHE A 340 -10.12 12.50 14.91
CA PHE A 340 -10.04 11.18 14.27
C PHE A 340 -9.40 11.26 12.87
N UNK A 341 -9.85 12.10 12.13
CA UNK A 341 -9.42 12.32 10.88
C UNK A 341 -8.02 12.62 10.77
N LEU A 342 -7.57 13.44 11.73
CA LEU A 342 -6.17 13.82 11.75
C LEU A 342 -5.30 12.62 12.10
N ILE A 343 -5.66 11.93 13.13
CA ILE A 343 -4.86 10.79 13.57
C ILE A 343 -4.84 9.69 12.51
N LEU A 344 -5.99 9.36 11.95
CA LEU A 344 -6.02 8.31 10.94
C LEU A 344 -5.42 8.74 9.62
N GLY A 345 -5.51 10.03 9.27
CA GLY A 345 -4.90 10.51 8.05
C GLY A 345 -3.41 10.28 8.04
N PHE A 346 -2.73 10.61 9.12
CA PHE A 346 -1.29 10.39 9.20
C PHE A 346 -0.92 8.90 9.18
N SER A 347 -1.82 8.02 9.59
CA SER A 347 -1.52 6.59 9.70
C SER A 347 -2.09 5.74 8.54
N TRP A 348 -2.89 6.32 7.66
CA TRP A 348 -3.77 5.57 6.76
C TRP A 348 -3.05 4.49 5.96
N TRP A 349 -2.08 4.86 5.13
CA TRP A 349 -1.32 3.88 4.36
C TRP A 349 0.14 3.77 4.81
N ALA A 350 0.48 4.35 5.96
CA ALA A 350 1.86 4.28 6.45
C ALA A 350 2.28 2.85 6.77
N THR A 351 1.32 2.00 7.13
CA THR A 351 1.62 0.61 7.46
C THR A 351 2.10 -0.20 6.26
N LEU A 352 1.71 0.16 5.04
CA LEU A 352 2.12 -0.60 3.87
C LEU A 352 3.64 -0.54 3.62
N PRO A 353 4.24 0.65 3.51
CA PRO A 353 5.69 0.67 3.34
C PRO A 353 6.45 0.13 4.54
N LEU A 354 5.96 0.33 5.75
CA LEU A 354 6.62 -0.18 6.94
C LEU A 354 6.60 -1.70 6.97
N THR A 355 5.47 -2.31 6.61
CA THR A 355 5.34 -3.76 6.59
C THR A 355 6.28 -4.38 5.55
N THR A 356 6.30 -3.83 4.34
CA THR A 356 7.17 -4.36 3.29
C THR A 356 8.63 -4.17 3.64
N SER A 357 9.00 -3.01 4.20
CA SER A 357 10.39 -2.76 4.59
C SER A 357 10.86 -3.73 5.66
N LEU A 358 10.04 -3.95 6.68
CA LEU A 358 10.40 -4.87 7.75
C LEU A 358 10.51 -6.29 7.22
N THR A 359 9.59 -6.70 6.37
CA THR A 359 9.63 -8.04 5.78
C THR A 359 10.91 -8.22 4.96
N ALA A 360 11.28 -7.21 4.16
CA ALA A 360 12.51 -7.29 3.38
C ALA A 360 13.75 -7.36 4.27
N ASP A 361 13.75 -6.58 5.36
CA ASP A 361 14.90 -6.59 6.27
C ASP A 361 15.10 -7.95 6.93
N VAL A 362 13.99 -8.64 7.26
CA VAL A 362 14.06 -9.91 7.98
C VAL A 362 14.30 -11.09 7.04
N TYR A 363 13.58 -11.14 5.93
CA TYR A 363 13.58 -12.33 5.07
C TYR A 363 14.35 -12.15 3.77
N GLY A 364 14.90 -10.96 3.52
CA GLY A 364 15.62 -10.69 2.29
C GLY A 364 14.70 -10.37 1.14
N THR A 365 15.29 -10.20 -0.04
CA THR A 365 14.56 -9.73 -1.20
C THR A 365 14.28 -10.81 -2.24
N ARG A 366 14.87 -12.01 -2.07
CA ARG A 366 14.79 -13.04 -3.11
C ARG A 366 13.35 -13.49 -3.36
N THR A 367 12.58 -13.72 -2.30
CA THR A 367 11.19 -14.17 -2.42
C THR A 367 10.21 -13.14 -1.85
N LEU A 368 10.63 -11.89 -1.80
CA LEU A 368 9.86 -10.83 -1.15
C LEU A 368 8.51 -10.59 -1.81
N GLY A 369 8.44 -10.69 -3.14
CA GLY A 369 7.17 -10.51 -3.83
C GLY A 369 6.12 -11.51 -3.36
N THR A 370 6.52 -12.77 -3.26
CA THR A 370 5.59 -13.81 -2.79
C THR A 370 5.21 -13.61 -1.33
N ILE A 371 6.21 -13.35 -0.48
CA ILE A 371 5.97 -13.19 0.96
C ILE A 371 5.08 -11.99 1.23
N SER A 372 5.38 -10.87 0.59
CA SER A 372 4.55 -9.66 0.75
C SER A 372 3.14 -9.89 0.21
N GLY A 373 3.02 -10.62 -0.89
CA GLY A 373 1.71 -10.95 -1.43
C GLY A 373 0.86 -11.76 -0.48
N ILE A 374 1.49 -12.73 0.23
CA ILE A 374 0.76 -13.50 1.21
C ILE A 374 0.34 -12.64 2.40
N SER A 375 1.24 -11.76 2.87
CA SER A 375 0.87 -10.81 3.92
C SER A 375 -0.31 -9.95 3.49
N PHE A 376 -0.31 -9.49 2.24
CA PHE A 376 -1.41 -8.69 1.71
C PHE A 376 -2.70 -9.48 1.64
N ALA A 377 -2.63 -10.78 1.38
CA ALA A 377 -3.83 -11.62 1.42
C ALA A 377 -4.44 -11.61 2.83
N PHE A 378 -3.62 -11.64 3.87
CA PHE A 378 -4.10 -11.46 5.24
C PHE A 378 -4.79 -10.11 5.41
N HIS A 379 -4.18 -9.06 4.88
CA HIS A 379 -4.77 -7.71 4.91
C HIS A 379 -6.16 -7.70 4.30
N GLN A 380 -6.30 -8.34 3.16
CA GLN A 380 -7.59 -8.38 2.46
C GLN A 380 -8.63 -9.28 3.09
N UNK A 381 -8.26 -10.08 3.73
CA UNK A 381 -9.07 -10.89 4.46
C UNK A 381 -9.70 -10.18 5.54
N GLY A 382 -8.84 -9.51 6.23
CA GLY A 382 -9.35 -8.62 7.27
C GLY A 382 -10.28 -7.56 6.71
N ALA A 383 -9.91 -6.99 5.57
CA ALA A 383 -10.70 -5.94 4.94
C ALA A 383 -12.12 -6.41 4.62
N ALA A 384 -12.23 -7.54 3.93
CA ALA A 384 -13.55 -8.05 3.55
C ALA A 384 -14.37 -8.42 4.77
N SER A 385 -13.73 -9.07 5.75
CA SER A 385 -14.42 -9.47 6.98
C SER A 385 -14.98 -8.26 7.74
N SER A 386 -14.20 -7.19 7.84
CA SER A 386 -14.61 -6.04 8.63
C SER A 386 -15.77 -5.28 7.98
N VAL A 387 -15.75 -5.18 6.65
CA VAL A 387 -16.84 -4.49 5.94
C VAL A 387 -18.15 -5.22 6.19
N LEU A 388 -18.13 -6.54 6.06
CA LEU A 388 -19.34 -7.34 6.31
C LEU A 388 -19.74 -7.29 7.79
N PHE A 389 -18.76 -7.44 8.68
CA PHE A 389 -19.02 -7.42 10.13
C PHE A 389 -19.70 -6.10 10.54
N ALA A 390 -19.17 -4.98 10.06
CA ALA A 390 -19.75 -3.68 10.41
C ALA A 390 -21.17 -3.53 9.86
N ALA A 391 -21.40 -4.01 8.63
CA ALA A 391 -22.74 -3.92 8.03
C ALA A 391 -23.74 -4.77 8.79
N VAL A 392 -23.36 -6.02 9.17
CA VAL A 392 -24.26 -6.91 9.88
C VAL A 392 -24.58 -6.35 11.27
N LEU A 393 -23.57 -5.89 12.00
CA LEU A 393 -23.82 -5.32 13.32
C LEU A 393 -24.63 -4.03 13.27
N TYR A 394 -24.40 -3.22 12.23
CA TYR A 394 -25.24 -2.04 12.05
C TYR A 394 -26.71 -2.44 11.84
N ASP A 395 -26.95 -3.43 11.00
CA ASP A 395 -28.31 -3.90 10.76
C ASP A 395 -28.97 -4.44 12.01
N LEU A 396 -28.19 -5.12 12.88
CA LEU A 396 -28.73 -5.70 14.10
C LEU A 396 -28.92 -4.68 15.22
N THR A 397 -28.06 -3.67 15.31
CA THR A 397 -28.06 -2.75 16.45
C THR A 397 -28.49 -1.33 16.09
N GLY A 398 -28.48 -0.98 14.82
CA GLY A 398 -28.79 0.39 14.39
C GLY A 398 -27.69 1.38 14.61
N SER A 399 -26.49 0.89 14.94
CA SER A 399 -25.38 1.77 15.30
C SER A 399 -24.05 1.17 14.81
N TYR A 400 -23.09 2.04 14.51
CA TYR A 400 -21.73 1.64 14.18
C TYR A 400 -20.83 1.58 15.39
N THR A 401 -21.29 1.96 16.57
CA THR A 401 -20.45 2.05 17.77
C THR A 401 -19.79 0.70 18.09
N LEU A 402 -20.58 -0.37 18.13
CA LEU A 402 -20.05 -1.67 18.51
C LEU A 402 -19.02 -2.21 17.52
N PRO A 403 -19.30 -2.25 16.19
CA PRO A 403 -18.27 -2.76 15.27
C PRO A 403 -17.03 -1.87 15.22
N PHE A 404 -17.20 -0.55 15.30
CA PHE A 404 -16.03 0.34 15.30
C PHE A 404 -15.19 0.15 16.56
N LEU A 405 -15.84 -0.04 17.73
CA LEU A 405 -15.10 -0.30 18.95
C LEU A 405 -14.34 -1.61 18.90
N ILE A 406 -15.00 -2.68 18.44
CA ILE A 406 -14.37 -4.00 18.40
C ILE A 406 -13.19 -4.00 17.43
N VAL A 407 -13.42 -3.56 16.21
CA VAL A 407 -12.37 -3.58 15.20
C VAL A 407 -11.26 -2.59 15.55
N GLY A 408 -11.63 -1.40 16.02
CA GLY A 408 -10.63 -0.42 16.42
C GLY A 408 -9.79 -0.88 17.62
N PHE A 409 -10.41 -1.58 18.56
CA PHE A 409 -9.66 -2.09 19.70
C PHE A 409 -8.61 -3.13 19.29
N LEU A 410 -8.87 -3.88 18.23
CA LEU A 410 -7.90 -4.86 17.74
C LEU A 410 -6.59 -4.22 17.32
N LEU A 411 -6.57 -2.91 17.08
CA LEU A 411 -5.33 -2.22 16.76
C LEU A 411 -4.30 -2.25 17.90
N PHE A 412 -4.75 -2.38 19.15
CA PHE A 412 -3.82 -2.47 20.26
C PHE A 412 -3.09 -3.81 20.31
N PRO A 413 -3.76 -4.97 20.21
CA PRO A 413 -3.03 -6.21 20.01
C PRO A 413 -2.16 -6.20 18.76
N ALA A 414 -2.63 -5.56 17.69
CA ALA A 414 -1.81 -5.45 16.48
C ALA A 414 -0.52 -4.66 16.75
N ALA A 415 -0.62 -3.57 17.53
CA ALA A 415 0.55 -2.79 17.89
C ALA A 415 1.51 -3.64 18.73
N ILE A 416 0.97 -4.41 19.69
CA ILE A 416 1.80 -5.29 20.51
C ILE A 416 2.48 -6.34 19.63
N SER A 417 1.73 -6.95 18.72
CA SER A 417 2.29 -7.96 17.82
C SER A 417 3.45 -7.39 17.01
N ALA A 418 3.28 -6.21 16.43
CA ALA A 418 4.35 -5.57 15.66
C ALA A 418 5.54 -5.22 16.54
N PHE A 419 5.27 -4.73 17.76
CA PHE A 419 6.34 -4.31 18.66
C PHE A 419 7.19 -5.49 19.14
N THR A 420 6.60 -6.68 19.24
CA THR A 420 7.32 -7.86 19.73
C THR A 420 8.21 -8.51 18.68
N VAL A 421 8.19 -8.05 17.44
CA VAL A 421 9.14 -8.54 16.45
C VAL A 421 10.56 -8.24 16.92
N LYS A 422 11.41 -9.26 16.94
CA LYS A 422 12.81 -9.09 17.35
C LYS A 422 13.63 -8.55 16.20
N GLU A 423 13.45 -7.28 15.93
CA GLU A 423 14.07 -6.64 14.77
C GLU A 423 15.58 -6.65 14.87
N ARG A 424 16.13 -6.43 16.04
CA ARG A 424 17.59 -6.43 16.22
C ARG A 424 18.21 -7.81 16.01
N UNK A 425 17.36 -8.60 16.08
CA UNK A 425 17.82 -9.92 15.98
C UNK A 425 17.74 -10.43 14.61
N TYR A 426 16.89 -10.08 14.03
CA TYR A 426 16.57 -10.71 12.74
C TYR A 426 16.77 -9.77 11.55
N SER A 427 16.76 -8.46 11.74
CA SER A 427 16.81 -7.51 10.63
C SER A 427 18.24 -7.31 10.12
N SER A 428 18.38 -7.26 8.79
CA SER A 428 19.67 -6.97 8.18
C SER A 428 20.20 -5.58 8.53
N ARG A 429 19.33 -4.68 8.97
CA ARG A 429 19.76 -3.33 9.35
C ARG A 429 20.72 -3.31 10.53
N TYR A 430 20.60 -4.29 11.42
CA TYR A 430 21.31 -4.28 12.69
C TYR A 430 22.42 -5.32 12.76
N LEU A 431 22.62 -6.09 11.70
CA LEU A 431 23.67 -7.11 11.70
C LEU A 431 25.02 -6.50 11.40
N THR A 432 26.01 -6.85 12.20
CA THR A 432 27.39 -6.44 11.92
C THR A 432 28.01 -7.38 10.91
N THR A 433 29.02 -6.89 10.18
CA THR A 433 29.79 -7.77 9.32
C THR A 433 30.55 -8.77 10.18
N PRO A 434 30.96 -9.94 9.63
CA PRO A 434 31.73 -10.89 10.40
C PRO A 434 33.02 -10.31 10.99
N ALA A 435 33.69 -9.42 10.26
CA ALA A 435 34.92 -8.81 10.74
C ALA A 435 34.65 -7.92 11.96
N VAL A 436 33.57 -7.15 11.92
CA VAL A 436 33.19 -6.28 13.03
C VAL A 436 32.78 -7.10 14.24
N ALA A 437 32.02 -8.17 14.01
CA ALA A 437 31.58 -9.04 15.10
C ALA A 437 32.77 -9.70 15.77
N ALA A 438 33.75 -10.15 15.00
CA ALA A 438 34.94 -10.73 15.57
C ALA A 438 35.74 -9.70 16.37
N ALA A 439 35.84 -8.48 15.86
CA ALA A 439 36.56 -7.42 16.56
C ALA A 439 35.92 -6.99 17.86
N SER A 440 34.61 -7.12 17.97
CA SER A 440 33.89 -6.73 19.19
C SER A 440 34.10 -7.71 20.34
N GLY A 441 34.65 -8.86 20.06
CA GLY A 441 35.08 -9.77 21.10
C GLY A 441 34.00 -10.48 21.85
N ASP A 442 32.91 -10.49 21.28
CA ASP A 442 31.85 -11.09 21.86
C ASP A 442 31.71 -12.08 22.43
#